data_b0ae63c3b9825257c57da26bb1c158af
#
_entry.id   b0ae63c3b9825257c57da26bb1c158af
#
_cell.length_a   1.000
_cell.length_b   1.000
_cell.length_c   1.000
_cell.angle_alpha   90.00
_cell.angle_beta   90.00
_cell.angle_gamma   90.00
#
_symmetry.space_group_name_H-M   'P 1'
#
loop_
_entity.id
_entity.type
_entity.pdbx_description
1 polymer ?
#
loop_
_entity_poly.entity_id
_entity_poly.type
_entity_poly.pdbx_seq_one_letter_code
_entity_poly.pdbx_strand_id
1 'polypeptide(L)'
;MILLVKDVNKIVNKPEESNPGMVIRRRDRDYIRKVIRISQDYIVLCDFLDFYAGYKGKNKFEFYNDLFNYSLKKISSDISFEFKKSSVSIYGITRSFFLDKKTYDLLHVIYNKSRQLYKTLYGDYLSVGNFTELILYIYITDNIDKKILDVFKFDFGIKKIT
;
A
#
# COMPACT_ATOMS: atom_id res chain seq x y z
N MET A 1 19.60 -6.53 0.21
CA MET A 1 19.04 -7.51 -0.75
C MET A 1 19.51 -8.94 -0.52
N ILE A 2 20.80 -9.17 -0.38
CA ILE A 2 21.38 -10.53 -0.15
C ILE A 2 20.86 -11.18 1.14
N LEU A 3 20.70 -10.43 2.20
CA LEU A 3 20.12 -10.91 3.46
C LEU A 3 18.66 -11.37 3.31
N LEU A 4 17.95 -10.74 2.41
CA LEU A 4 16.56 -11.03 2.10
C LEU A 4 16.39 -12.41 1.49
N VAL A 5 17.27 -12.80 0.59
CA VAL A 5 17.24 -14.11 -0.06
C VAL A 5 17.46 -15.23 0.96
N LYS A 6 18.36 -15.02 1.90
CA LYS A 6 18.60 -15.99 2.98
C LYS A 6 17.41 -16.12 3.92
N ASP A 7 16.77 -14.99 4.23
CA ASP A 7 15.61 -15.00 5.12
C ASP A 7 14.37 -15.58 4.44
N VAL A 8 14.18 -15.29 3.16
CA VAL A 8 13.12 -15.89 2.35
C VAL A 8 13.29 -17.42 2.24
N ASN A 9 14.50 -17.89 2.00
CA ASN A 9 14.79 -19.32 1.91
C ASN A 9 14.52 -20.05 3.24
N LYS A 10 14.81 -19.41 4.36
CA LYS A 10 14.47 -19.96 5.68
C LYS A 10 12.97 -20.07 5.94
N ILE A 11 12.21 -19.12 5.40
CA ILE A 11 10.76 -19.08 5.59
C ILE A 11 10.06 -20.06 4.65
N VAL A 12 10.51 -20.16 3.41
CA VAL A 12 9.96 -21.09 2.42
C VAL A 12 10.13 -22.55 2.86
N ASN A 13 11.14 -22.85 3.66
CA ASN A 13 11.39 -24.19 4.19
C ASN A 13 10.65 -24.49 5.50
N LYS A 14 9.90 -23.56 6.05
CA LYS A 14 9.01 -23.81 7.19
C LYS A 14 7.62 -24.20 6.71
N PRO A 15 6.92 -25.12 7.40
CA PRO A 15 5.53 -25.40 7.10
C PRO A 15 4.75 -24.09 7.16
N GLU A 16 4.03 -23.80 6.10
CA GLU A 16 3.28 -22.58 5.93
C GLU A 16 2.28 -22.40 7.06
N GLU A 17 2.43 -21.32 7.79
CA GLU A 17 1.33 -20.79 8.56
C GLU A 17 0.31 -20.18 7.58
N SER A 18 -0.91 -20.67 7.70
CA SER A 18 -2.02 -20.22 6.89
C SER A 18 -2.20 -18.72 6.93
N ASN A 19 -2.53 -18.15 5.79
CA ASN A 19 -3.00 -16.76 5.61
C ASN A 19 -3.16 -15.90 6.87
N PRO A 20 -2.78 -14.65 6.82
CA PRO A 20 -2.81 -13.79 5.62
C PRO A 20 -1.48 -13.62 4.92
N GLY A 21 -0.48 -14.35 5.20
CA GLY A 21 0.71 -14.23 4.43
C GLY A 21 1.98 -14.76 5.09
N MET A 22 3.03 -14.73 4.31
CA MET A 22 4.35 -15.15 4.73
C MET A 22 4.97 -14.11 5.65
N VAL A 23 5.50 -14.54 6.81
CA VAL A 23 6.27 -13.68 7.70
C VAL A 23 7.73 -13.71 7.26
N ILE A 24 8.31 -12.55 7.04
CA ILE A 24 9.72 -12.36 6.72
C ILE A 24 10.40 -11.66 7.89
N ARG A 25 11.37 -12.34 8.46
CA ARG A 25 12.22 -11.76 9.50
C ARG A 25 13.40 -11.06 8.88
N ARG A 26 13.61 -9.79 9.25
CA ARG A 26 14.77 -9.01 8.86
C ARG A 26 15.33 -8.26 10.06
N ARG A 27 16.57 -8.59 10.47
CA ARG A 27 17.17 -8.10 11.71
C ARG A 27 16.24 -8.38 12.90
N ASP A 28 15.77 -7.33 13.58
CA ASP A 28 14.90 -7.41 14.74
C ASP A 28 13.42 -7.21 14.40
N ARG A 29 13.06 -7.15 13.11
CA ARG A 29 11.69 -6.90 12.66
C ARG A 29 11.16 -8.03 11.81
N ASP A 30 9.95 -8.46 12.13
CA ASP A 30 9.17 -9.37 11.31
C ASP A 30 8.24 -8.55 10.40
N TYR A 31 8.26 -8.86 9.12
CA TYR A 31 7.36 -8.26 8.14
C TYR A 31 6.34 -9.28 7.67
N ILE A 32 5.09 -8.86 7.59
CA ILE A 32 3.99 -9.66 7.09
C ILE A 32 3.77 -9.28 5.62
N ARG A 33 3.77 -10.28 4.75
CA ARG A 33 3.47 -10.07 3.34
C ARG A 33 1.97 -9.89 3.14
N LYS A 34 1.59 -8.77 2.55
CA LYS A 34 0.22 -8.51 2.08
C LYS A 34 0.23 -8.43 0.55
N VAL A 35 -0.50 -9.33 -0.08
CA VAL A 35 -0.69 -9.33 -1.54
C VAL A 35 -1.96 -8.58 -1.87
N ILE A 36 -1.86 -7.55 -2.69
CA ILE A 36 -2.96 -6.65 -3.04
C ILE A 36 -3.01 -6.49 -4.55
N ARG A 37 -4.20 -6.52 -5.11
CA ARG A 37 -4.42 -6.21 -6.52
C ARG A 37 -4.70 -4.72 -6.67
N ILE A 38 -3.89 -4.05 -7.47
CA ILE A 38 -4.03 -2.62 -7.80
C ILE A 38 -4.01 -2.42 -9.31
N SER A 39 -4.44 -1.26 -9.78
CA SER A 39 -4.45 -0.96 -11.21
C SER A 39 -3.03 -0.84 -11.77
N GLN A 40 -2.89 -1.01 -13.08
CA GLN A 40 -1.59 -0.97 -13.75
C GLN A 40 -0.88 0.38 -13.55
N ASP A 41 -1.61 1.48 -13.54
CA ASP A 41 -1.03 2.81 -13.30
C ASP A 41 -0.37 2.90 -11.92
N TYR A 42 -0.99 2.31 -10.91
CA TYR A 42 -0.41 2.23 -9.57
C TYR A 42 0.74 1.23 -9.45
N ILE A 43 0.81 0.21 -10.30
CA ILE A 43 2.00 -0.64 -10.40
C ILE A 43 3.20 0.17 -10.90
N VAL A 44 3.03 0.95 -11.95
CA VAL A 44 4.07 1.84 -12.47
C VAL A 44 4.50 2.85 -11.40
N LEU A 45 3.55 3.38 -10.67
CA LEU A 45 3.81 4.27 -9.55
C LEU A 45 4.62 3.58 -8.44
N CYS A 46 4.32 2.34 -8.11
CA CYS A 46 5.09 1.55 -7.16
C CYS A 46 6.53 1.30 -7.64
N ASP A 47 6.73 1.06 -8.92
CA ASP A 47 8.09 0.94 -9.49
C ASP A 47 8.88 2.25 -9.33
N PHE A 48 8.23 3.39 -9.55
CA PHE A 48 8.81 4.69 -9.25
C PHE A 48 9.13 4.86 -7.75
N LEU A 49 8.22 4.46 -6.87
CA LEU A 49 8.44 4.54 -5.42
C LEU A 49 9.58 3.63 -4.96
N ASP A 50 9.75 2.47 -5.55
CA ASP A 50 10.90 1.59 -5.29
C ASP A 50 12.23 2.29 -5.62
N PHE A 51 12.28 2.95 -6.77
CA PHE A 51 13.43 3.76 -7.15
C PHE A 51 13.63 4.94 -6.19
N TYR A 52 12.56 5.64 -5.86
CA TYR A 52 12.59 6.79 -4.97
C TYR A 52 13.07 6.42 -3.56
N ALA A 53 12.66 5.28 -3.04
CA ALA A 53 13.15 4.76 -1.76
C ALA A 53 14.67 4.56 -1.78
N GLY A 54 15.19 3.95 -2.84
CA GLY A 54 16.64 3.78 -3.04
C GLY A 54 17.39 5.11 -3.15
N TYR A 55 16.84 6.07 -3.88
CA TYR A 55 17.38 7.42 -3.98
C TYR A 55 17.46 8.14 -2.63
N LYS A 56 16.47 7.93 -1.76
CA LYS A 56 16.46 8.44 -0.38
C LYS A 56 17.34 7.62 0.59
N GLY A 57 18.04 6.60 0.11
CA GLY A 57 18.87 5.72 0.95
C GLY A 57 18.06 4.85 1.89
N LYS A 58 16.77 4.63 1.61
CA LYS A 58 15.87 3.81 2.42
C LYS A 58 15.72 2.41 1.86
N ASN A 59 15.57 1.47 2.76
CA ASN A 59 15.15 0.12 2.46
C ASN A 59 13.66 0.11 2.01
N LYS A 60 13.32 -0.67 1.00
CA LYS A 60 11.96 -0.77 0.49
C LYS A 60 10.93 -1.13 1.58
N PHE A 61 11.26 -2.07 2.46
CA PHE A 61 10.34 -2.50 3.51
C PHE A 61 10.06 -1.39 4.51
N GLU A 62 11.08 -0.72 4.96
CA GLU A 62 10.94 0.43 5.85
C GLU A 62 10.20 1.58 5.16
N PHE A 63 10.53 1.83 3.89
CA PHE A 63 9.88 2.88 3.11
C PHE A 63 8.37 2.66 2.97
N TYR A 64 7.94 1.47 2.54
CA TYR A 64 6.51 1.19 2.40
C TYR A 64 5.80 1.10 3.75
N ASN A 65 6.47 0.60 4.78
CA ASN A 65 5.92 0.60 6.13
C ASN A 65 5.64 2.03 6.62
N ASP A 66 6.57 2.94 6.44
CA ASP A 66 6.42 4.35 6.78
C ASP A 66 5.33 5.02 5.91
N LEU A 67 5.30 4.71 4.63
CA LEU A 67 4.27 5.20 3.71
C LEU A 67 2.86 4.80 4.16
N PHE A 68 2.66 3.53 4.46
CA PHE A 68 1.37 3.03 4.93
C PHE A 68 0.98 3.69 6.26
N ASN A 69 1.89 3.77 7.22
CA ASN A 69 1.65 4.44 8.51
C ASN A 69 1.24 5.90 8.33
N TYR A 70 1.95 6.63 7.49
CA TYR A 70 1.65 8.03 7.21
C TYR A 70 0.23 8.21 6.67
N SER A 71 -0.11 7.47 5.63
CA SER A 71 -1.40 7.59 4.96
C SER A 71 -2.56 7.07 5.81
N LEU A 72 -2.37 5.98 6.54
CA LEU A 72 -3.38 5.43 7.43
C LEU A 72 -3.74 6.40 8.57
N LYS A 73 -2.76 7.08 9.13
CA LYS A 73 -3.01 8.13 10.14
C LYS A 73 -3.80 9.28 9.57
N LYS A 74 -3.52 9.69 8.33
CA LYS A 74 -4.30 10.74 7.66
C LYS A 74 -5.73 10.30 7.36
N ILE A 75 -5.94 9.09 6.88
CA ILE A 75 -7.28 8.56 6.61
C ILE A 75 -8.09 8.47 7.89
N SER A 76 -7.49 8.09 9.02
CA SER A 76 -8.19 8.02 10.30
C SER A 76 -8.65 9.38 10.82
N SER A 77 -8.00 10.46 10.41
CA SER A 77 -8.35 11.84 10.82
C SER A 77 -9.25 12.56 9.82
N ASP A 78 -9.24 12.15 8.55
CA ASP A 78 -9.98 12.80 7.46
C ASP A 78 -10.45 11.75 6.44
N ILE A 79 -11.76 11.51 6.38
CA ILE A 79 -12.38 10.46 5.55
C ILE A 79 -12.99 11.06 4.27
N SER A 80 -12.75 12.31 3.96
CA SER A 80 -13.34 13.01 2.82
C SER A 80 -12.60 12.78 1.50
N PHE A 81 -12.54 11.51 1.05
CA PHE A 81 -11.99 11.16 -0.24
C PHE A 81 -13.05 10.56 -1.16
N GLU A 82 -13.14 11.06 -2.37
CA GLU A 82 -13.97 10.50 -3.42
C GLU A 82 -13.16 9.58 -4.32
N PHE A 83 -13.67 8.37 -4.52
CA PHE A 83 -13.04 7.37 -5.37
C PHE A 83 -13.73 7.34 -6.74
N LYS A 84 -12.95 7.48 -7.79
CA LYS A 84 -13.41 7.12 -9.11
C LYS A 84 -13.54 5.59 -9.18
N LYS A 85 -14.65 5.08 -9.69
CA LYS A 85 -14.84 3.66 -9.95
C LYS A 85 -13.63 3.11 -10.69
N SER A 86 -12.85 2.26 -10.02
CA SER A 86 -11.60 1.77 -10.57
C SER A 86 -11.80 0.44 -11.28
N SER A 87 -11.03 0.21 -12.32
CA SER A 87 -10.95 -1.04 -13.06
C SER A 87 -10.11 -2.12 -12.36
N VAL A 88 -9.79 -1.94 -11.08
CA VAL A 88 -8.90 -2.84 -10.31
C VAL A 88 -9.35 -4.30 -10.36
N SER A 89 -10.65 -4.55 -10.34
CA SER A 89 -11.18 -5.91 -10.34
C SER A 89 -10.92 -6.67 -11.66
N ILE A 90 -10.81 -5.95 -12.78
CA ILE A 90 -10.70 -6.54 -14.12
C ILE A 90 -9.26 -6.50 -14.63
N TYR A 91 -8.58 -5.37 -14.46
CA TYR A 91 -7.26 -5.10 -15.04
C TYR A 91 -6.15 -4.97 -13.98
N GLY A 92 -6.46 -5.26 -12.73
CA GLY A 92 -5.50 -5.13 -11.64
C GLY A 92 -4.41 -6.20 -11.70
N ILE A 93 -3.23 -5.79 -11.27
CA ILE A 93 -2.05 -6.64 -11.11
C ILE A 93 -1.76 -6.81 -9.63
N THR A 94 -1.35 -7.99 -9.22
CA THR A 94 -1.00 -8.25 -7.83
C THR A 94 0.38 -7.69 -7.50
N ARG A 95 0.47 -7.03 -6.35
CA ARG A 95 1.73 -6.59 -5.78
C ARG A 95 1.80 -6.98 -4.31
N SER A 96 3.00 -7.34 -3.85
CA SER A 96 3.25 -7.65 -2.45
C SER A 96 3.80 -6.43 -1.72
N PHE A 97 3.21 -6.15 -0.56
CA PHE A 97 3.71 -5.18 0.40
C PHE A 97 4.11 -5.91 1.68
N PHE A 98 5.22 -5.49 2.27
CA PHE A 98 5.76 -6.09 3.48
C PHE A 98 5.64 -5.08 4.61
N LEU A 99 4.77 -5.36 5.56
CA LEU A 99 4.42 -4.46 6.65
C LEU A 99 4.77 -5.11 7.99
N ASP A 100 5.25 -4.33 8.94
CA ASP A 100 5.35 -4.84 10.30
C ASP A 100 3.97 -5.11 10.89
N LYS A 101 3.90 -5.89 11.94
CA LYS A 101 2.61 -6.31 12.52
C LYS A 101 1.75 -5.12 12.93
N LYS A 102 2.34 -4.09 13.49
CA LYS A 102 1.62 -2.88 13.92
C LYS A 102 0.96 -2.17 12.74
N THR A 103 1.70 -1.97 11.66
CA THR A 103 1.18 -1.34 10.43
C THR A 103 0.15 -2.23 9.74
N TYR A 104 0.40 -3.54 9.71
CA TYR A 104 -0.53 -4.51 9.16
C TYR A 104 -1.88 -4.50 9.92
N ASP A 105 -1.86 -4.52 11.23
CA ASP A 105 -3.06 -4.46 12.05
C ASP A 105 -3.80 -3.12 11.87
N LEU A 106 -3.06 -2.02 11.82
CA LEU A 106 -3.62 -0.69 11.57
C LEU A 106 -4.30 -0.61 10.20
N LEU A 107 -3.68 -1.16 9.15
CA LEU A 107 -4.28 -1.26 7.83
C LEU A 107 -5.65 -1.93 7.87
N HIS A 108 -5.75 -3.07 8.55
CA HIS A 108 -7.01 -3.82 8.65
C HIS A 108 -8.09 -3.06 9.43
N VAL A 109 -7.73 -2.43 10.53
CA VAL A 109 -8.67 -1.64 11.34
C VAL A 109 -9.21 -0.45 10.54
N ILE A 110 -8.34 0.33 9.93
CA ILE A 110 -8.73 1.52 9.16
C ILE A 110 -9.49 1.14 7.89
N TYR A 111 -9.05 0.08 7.19
CA TYR A 111 -9.76 -0.42 6.02
C TYR A 111 -11.19 -0.84 6.35
N ASN A 112 -11.39 -1.61 7.42
CA ASN A 112 -12.73 -2.06 7.80
C ASN A 112 -13.67 -0.89 8.13
N LYS A 113 -13.19 0.11 8.84
CA LYS A 113 -13.95 1.34 9.11
C LYS A 113 -14.28 2.10 7.83
N SER A 114 -13.30 2.29 6.97
CA SER A 114 -13.46 3.02 5.70
C SER A 114 -14.41 2.29 4.75
N ARG A 115 -14.36 0.98 4.69
CA ARG A 115 -15.26 0.14 3.90
C ARG A 115 -16.71 0.29 4.34
N GLN A 116 -16.96 0.26 5.63
CA GLN A 116 -18.31 0.43 6.17
C GLN A 116 -18.87 1.82 5.88
N LEU A 117 -18.05 2.84 6.09
CA LEU A 117 -18.44 4.22 5.80
C LEU A 117 -18.69 4.44 4.30
N TYR A 118 -17.84 3.92 3.45
CA TYR A 118 -17.99 4.00 2.00
C TYR A 118 -19.29 3.35 1.53
N LYS A 119 -19.60 2.17 2.06
CA LYS A 119 -20.86 1.48 1.78
C LYS A 119 -22.08 2.31 2.21
N THR A 120 -22.00 2.96 3.37
CA THR A 120 -23.09 3.81 3.87
C THR A 120 -23.28 5.06 3.03
N LEU A 121 -22.20 5.71 2.60
CA LEU A 121 -22.28 6.97 1.85
C LEU A 121 -22.60 6.78 0.38
N TYR A 122 -22.09 5.72 -0.24
CA TYR A 122 -22.15 5.53 -1.70
C TYR A 122 -22.91 4.27 -2.13
N GLY A 123 -23.31 3.41 -1.18
CA GLY A 123 -24.00 2.16 -1.48
C GLY A 123 -23.13 1.13 -2.23
N ASP A 124 -21.82 1.32 -2.29
CA ASP A 124 -20.89 0.52 -3.08
C ASP A 124 -19.78 -0.07 -2.21
N TYR A 125 -19.06 -1.04 -2.76
CA TYR A 125 -18.01 -1.76 -2.06
C TYR A 125 -16.64 -1.12 -2.31
N LEU A 126 -15.93 -0.80 -1.23
CA LEU A 126 -14.54 -0.37 -1.27
C LEU A 126 -13.62 -1.59 -1.21
N SER A 127 -12.93 -1.91 -2.29
CA SER A 127 -11.96 -3.00 -2.32
C SER A 127 -10.68 -2.62 -1.58
N VAL A 128 -9.95 -3.62 -1.10
CA VAL A 128 -8.62 -3.39 -0.51
C VAL A 128 -7.64 -2.80 -1.52
N GLY A 129 -7.81 -3.12 -2.80
CA GLY A 129 -7.02 -2.53 -3.89
C GLY A 129 -7.24 -1.03 -4.01
N ASN A 130 -8.50 -0.60 -4.10
CA ASN A 130 -8.84 0.82 -4.14
C ASN A 130 -8.38 1.57 -2.89
N PHE A 131 -8.51 0.95 -1.73
CA PHE A 131 -8.02 1.51 -0.49
C PHE A 131 -6.50 1.67 -0.47
N THR A 132 -5.77 0.70 -1.00
CA THR A 132 -4.32 0.78 -1.14
C THR A 132 -3.89 1.86 -2.14
N GLU A 133 -4.61 2.02 -3.23
CA GLU A 133 -4.39 3.14 -4.16
C GLU A 133 -4.57 4.49 -3.47
N LEU A 134 -5.56 4.64 -2.60
CA LEU A 134 -5.72 5.83 -1.77
C LEU A 134 -4.51 6.06 -0.84
N ILE A 135 -4.02 5.00 -0.20
CA ILE A 135 -2.83 5.08 0.66
C ILE A 135 -1.63 5.61 -0.13
N LEU A 136 -1.38 5.06 -1.30
CA LEU A 136 -0.30 5.49 -2.19
C LEU A 136 -0.49 6.94 -2.65
N TYR A 137 -1.69 7.29 -3.07
CA TYR A 137 -2.05 8.63 -3.51
C TYR A 137 -1.80 9.70 -2.44
N ILE A 138 -2.24 9.47 -1.22
CA ILE A 138 -2.07 10.42 -0.11
C ILE A 138 -0.59 10.68 0.14
N TYR A 139 0.20 9.62 0.23
CA TYR A 139 1.63 9.78 0.48
C TYR A 139 2.33 10.57 -0.62
N ILE A 140 2.04 10.22 -1.85
CA ILE A 140 2.68 10.84 -3.02
C ILE A 140 2.33 12.30 -3.13
N THR A 141 1.05 12.65 -3.01
CA THR A 141 0.62 14.05 -3.11
C THR A 141 1.13 14.92 -1.97
N ASP A 142 1.36 14.34 -0.81
CA ASP A 142 1.84 15.08 0.35
C ASP A 142 3.37 15.18 0.43
N ASN A 143 4.10 14.21 -0.12
CA ASN A 143 5.54 14.07 0.13
C ASN A 143 6.43 14.15 -1.12
N ILE A 144 5.87 14.05 -2.31
CA ILE A 144 6.65 14.10 -3.56
C ILE A 144 6.37 15.39 -4.31
N ASP A 145 7.43 16.02 -4.81
CA ASP A 145 7.32 17.26 -5.57
C ASP A 145 6.39 17.08 -6.79
N LYS A 146 5.43 17.98 -6.90
CA LYS A 146 4.48 18.00 -8.01
C LYS A 146 5.15 18.00 -9.38
N LYS A 147 6.29 18.68 -9.51
CA LYS A 147 7.06 18.70 -10.79
C LYS A 147 7.51 17.31 -11.19
N ILE A 148 7.89 16.47 -10.23
CA ILE A 148 8.28 15.08 -10.48
C ILE A 148 7.07 14.28 -10.90
N LEU A 149 5.93 14.46 -10.23
CA LEU A 149 4.69 13.74 -10.56
C LEU A 149 4.14 14.11 -11.93
N ASP A 150 4.23 15.37 -12.31
CA ASP A 150 3.75 15.86 -13.60
C ASP A 150 4.49 15.23 -14.80
N VAL A 151 5.74 14.82 -14.62
CA VAL A 151 6.52 14.07 -15.63
C VAL A 151 5.88 12.73 -15.97
N PHE A 152 5.28 12.06 -14.98
CA PHE A 152 4.67 10.73 -15.15
C PHE A 152 3.23 10.76 -15.64
N LYS A 153 2.56 11.91 -15.62
CA LYS A 153 1.17 12.11 -16.09
C LYS A 153 0.18 11.07 -15.53
N PHE A 154 0.30 10.76 -14.25
CA PHE A 154 -0.61 9.79 -13.61
C PHE A 154 -2.04 10.34 -13.50
N ASP A 155 -3.00 9.55 -13.95
CA ASP A 155 -4.41 9.73 -13.56
C ASP A 155 -4.69 8.89 -12.32
N PHE A 156 -4.68 9.53 -11.17
CA PHE A 156 -4.88 8.83 -9.90
C PHE A 156 -6.33 8.37 -9.69
N GLY A 157 -7.29 8.90 -10.42
CA GLY A 157 -8.71 8.56 -10.24
C GLY A 157 -9.26 8.89 -8.85
N ILE A 158 -8.54 9.65 -8.04
CA ILE A 158 -8.87 10.02 -6.67
C ILE A 158 -8.82 11.53 -6.55
N LYS A 159 -9.85 12.10 -5.92
CA LYS A 159 -9.90 13.54 -5.62
C LYS A 159 -10.18 13.72 -4.14
N LYS A 160 -9.46 14.65 -3.52
CA LYS A 160 -9.80 15.10 -2.18
C LYS A 160 -11.08 15.95 -2.27
N ILE A 161 -12.04 15.60 -1.43
CA ILE A 161 -13.25 16.42 -1.28
C ILE A 161 -12.88 17.61 -0.39
N THR A 162 -12.98 18.78 -0.95
CA THR A 162 -12.78 20.05 -0.21
C THR A 162 -14.08 20.53 0.40
#